data_531c2487490f87a1fd104129a9dfc067
#
_entry.id   531c2487490f87a1fd104129a9dfc067
#
_cell.length_a   1.000
_cell.length_b   1.000
_cell.length_c   1.000
_cell.angle_alpha   90.00
_cell.angle_beta   90.00
_cell.angle_gamma   90.00
#
_symmetry.space_group_name_H-M   'P 1'
#
loop_
_entity.id
_entity.type
_entity.pdbx_description
1 polymer ?
#
loop_
_entity_poly.entity_id
_entity_poly.type
_entity_poly.pdbx_seq_one_letter_code
_entity_poly.pdbx_strand_id
1 'polypeptide(L)'
;LCSLAAPDAHAAESEPTSIRRFALIAAANDGGADRTQLRYAESDAETLAAVLRQLGGVSTEDESVLVQPSPADLDAAFDDLRAKLDAAASSADRLELIVYYSGHSDAEGLLLGGARYRYADLKAALAELPADVRIAILDSCASGAMTRTKGGTRRPPFTVDASNRVRGYAVLTSSSEDEAAQESDRIGASFFTHYLVSGLRGAGDLS
;
A
#
# COMPACT_ATOMS: atom_id res chain seq x y z
N LEU A 1 -3.08 -34.79 55.93
CA LEU A 1 -3.54 -33.65 55.14
C LEU A 1 -2.34 -33.14 54.34
N CYS A 2 -2.23 -33.61 53.08
CA CYS A 2 -1.21 -33.20 52.15
C CYS A 2 -1.83 -32.09 51.25
N SER A 3 -1.39 -30.84 51.40
CA SER A 3 -1.82 -29.71 50.56
C SER A 3 -0.98 -29.72 49.31
N LEU A 4 -1.58 -30.02 48.19
CA LEU A 4 -0.99 -29.86 46.84
C LEU A 4 -1.19 -28.39 46.42
N ALA A 5 -0.12 -27.60 46.46
CA ALA A 5 -0.10 -26.27 45.84
C ALA A 5 -0.05 -26.48 44.32
N ALA A 6 -1.01 -25.94 43.57
CA ALA A 6 -0.99 -25.87 42.13
C ALA A 6 0.10 -24.84 41.71
N PRO A 7 0.85 -25.09 40.64
CA PRO A 7 1.78 -24.09 40.13
C PRO A 7 1.01 -22.94 39.49
N ASP A 8 1.30 -21.74 39.90
CA ASP A 8 0.84 -20.51 39.22
C ASP A 8 1.35 -20.52 37.79
N ALA A 9 0.45 -20.70 36.84
CA ALA A 9 0.72 -20.48 35.42
C ALA A 9 0.86 -18.97 35.21
N HIS A 10 2.08 -18.44 35.32
CA HIS A 10 2.42 -17.15 34.78
C HIS A 10 2.15 -17.21 33.27
N ALA A 11 1.08 -16.52 32.83
CA ALA A 11 0.91 -16.18 31.43
C ALA A 11 2.15 -15.35 31.05
N ALA A 12 2.99 -15.91 30.19
CA ALA A 12 4.10 -15.17 29.62
C ALA A 12 3.49 -13.97 28.86
N GLU A 13 3.64 -12.76 29.37
CA GLU A 13 3.35 -11.53 28.63
C GLU A 13 4.21 -11.57 27.38
N SER A 14 3.56 -11.71 26.21
CA SER A 14 4.27 -11.65 24.93
C SER A 14 4.88 -10.24 24.81
N GLU A 15 6.19 -10.17 24.64
CA GLU A 15 6.88 -8.93 24.31
C GLU A 15 6.15 -8.22 23.15
N PRO A 16 5.99 -6.90 23.21
CA PRO A 16 5.32 -6.16 22.16
C PRO A 16 6.05 -6.36 20.83
N THR A 17 5.33 -6.85 19.83
CA THR A 17 5.88 -7.06 18.49
C THR A 17 6.32 -5.72 17.89
N SER A 18 7.61 -5.59 17.57
CA SER A 18 8.13 -4.41 16.90
C SER A 18 7.74 -4.42 15.42
N ILE A 19 6.96 -3.44 15.01
CA ILE A 19 6.49 -3.29 13.62
C ILE A 19 7.20 -2.11 12.98
N ARG A 20 7.88 -2.34 11.85
CA ARG A 20 8.42 -1.26 11.01
C ARG A 20 7.62 -1.16 9.73
N ARG A 21 7.19 0.06 9.39
CA ARG A 21 6.32 0.34 8.25
C ARG A 21 7.04 1.17 7.21
N PHE A 22 6.89 0.74 5.96
CA PHE A 22 7.45 1.40 4.78
C PHE A 22 6.33 1.87 3.87
N ALA A 23 6.56 2.98 3.17
CA ALA A 23 5.64 3.49 2.17
C ALA A 23 6.38 3.89 0.89
N LEU A 24 5.87 3.42 -0.25
CA LEU A 24 6.20 3.91 -1.58
C LEU A 24 4.96 4.55 -2.17
N ILE A 25 5.01 5.86 -2.40
CA ILE A 25 3.88 6.67 -2.83
C ILE A 25 4.26 7.30 -4.16
N ALA A 26 3.50 7.02 -5.22
CA ALA A 26 3.73 7.57 -6.54
C ALA A 26 2.48 8.30 -7.06
N ALA A 27 2.67 9.43 -7.71
CA ALA A 27 1.60 10.20 -8.31
C ALA A 27 1.97 10.70 -9.70
N ALA A 28 1.02 10.66 -10.63
CA ALA A 28 1.18 11.17 -11.97
C ALA A 28 -0.10 11.88 -12.44
N ASN A 29 -0.06 13.22 -12.51
CA ASN A 29 -1.13 14.02 -13.10
C ASN A 29 -1.16 13.87 -14.63
N ASP A 30 -0.01 13.64 -15.25
CA ASP A 30 0.14 13.43 -16.70
C ASP A 30 0.10 11.94 -17.06
N GLY A 31 -0.90 11.55 -17.82
CA GLY A 31 -1.05 10.19 -18.37
C GLY A 31 -0.62 10.05 -19.83
N GLY A 32 -0.05 11.12 -20.41
CA GLY A 32 0.36 11.17 -21.83
C GLY A 32 -0.58 12.00 -22.70
N ALA A 33 -0.18 12.21 -23.97
CA ALA A 33 -0.80 13.15 -24.90
C ALA A 33 -2.31 12.92 -25.14
N ASP A 34 -2.78 11.69 -25.02
CA ASP A 34 -4.18 11.31 -25.27
C ASP A 34 -5.05 11.30 -23.98
N ARG A 35 -4.51 11.81 -22.89
CA ARG A 35 -5.20 11.86 -21.58
C ARG A 35 -5.35 13.28 -21.07
N THR A 36 -6.51 13.58 -20.50
CA THR A 36 -6.70 14.84 -19.80
C THR A 36 -5.80 14.88 -18.58
N GLN A 37 -5.05 15.97 -18.40
CA GLN A 37 -4.22 16.13 -17.21
C GLN A 37 -5.08 16.14 -15.93
N LEU A 38 -4.72 15.29 -14.98
CA LEU A 38 -5.33 15.29 -13.65
C LEU A 38 -4.87 16.50 -12.85
N ARG A 39 -5.61 16.82 -11.80
CA ARG A 39 -5.35 18.02 -10.98
C ARG A 39 -4.86 17.66 -9.59
N TYR A 40 -5.27 16.50 -9.08
CA TYR A 40 -5.15 16.20 -7.65
C TYR A 40 -4.31 14.97 -7.33
N ALA A 41 -3.84 14.20 -8.32
CA ALA A 41 -3.06 12.99 -8.04
C ALA A 41 -1.82 13.29 -7.17
N GLU A 42 -1.11 14.39 -7.43
CA GLU A 42 0.06 14.78 -6.64
C GLU A 42 -0.32 15.21 -5.22
N SER A 43 -1.33 16.07 -5.07
CA SER A 43 -1.81 16.51 -3.74
C SER A 43 -2.43 15.37 -2.93
N ASP A 44 -3.05 14.39 -3.58
CA ASP A 44 -3.58 13.19 -2.94
C ASP A 44 -2.43 12.35 -2.36
N ALA A 45 -1.35 12.17 -3.12
CA ALA A 45 -0.16 11.47 -2.67
C ALA A 45 0.50 12.16 -1.47
N GLU A 46 0.65 13.49 -1.52
CA GLU A 46 1.18 14.28 -0.40
C GLU A 46 0.30 14.17 0.85
N THR A 47 -1.02 14.20 0.67
CA THR A 47 -1.99 14.10 1.77
C THR A 47 -1.93 12.72 2.42
N LEU A 48 -1.86 11.64 1.63
CA LEU A 48 -1.72 10.29 2.14
C LEU A 48 -0.37 10.11 2.86
N ALA A 49 0.73 10.59 2.28
CA ALA A 49 2.05 10.59 2.89
C ALA A 49 2.03 11.23 4.29
N ALA A 50 1.42 12.42 4.40
CA ALA A 50 1.29 13.12 5.66
C ALA A 50 0.49 12.29 6.70
N VAL A 51 -0.59 11.63 6.28
CA VAL A 51 -1.39 10.77 7.17
C VAL A 51 -0.62 9.54 7.61
N LEU A 52 0.12 8.89 6.72
CA LEU A 52 0.92 7.71 7.07
C LEU A 52 2.05 8.06 8.04
N ARG A 53 2.66 9.24 7.92
CA ARG A 53 3.64 9.74 8.91
C ARG A 53 3.00 10.05 10.26
N GLN A 54 1.85 10.70 10.27
CA GLN A 54 1.20 11.18 11.50
C GLN A 54 0.49 10.07 12.27
N LEU A 55 -0.16 9.17 11.59
CA LEU A 55 -1.05 8.16 12.17
C LEU A 55 -0.67 6.73 11.80
N GLY A 56 -0.01 6.53 10.65
CA GLY A 56 0.33 5.21 10.13
C GLY A 56 1.61 4.62 10.68
N GLY A 57 2.41 5.38 11.44
CA GLY A 57 3.68 4.91 11.99
C GLY A 57 4.77 4.69 10.94
N VAL A 58 4.69 5.37 9.79
CA VAL A 58 5.74 5.40 8.78
C VAL A 58 6.72 6.51 9.12
N SER A 59 8.00 6.19 9.25
CA SER A 59 9.03 7.21 9.45
C SER A 59 9.42 7.89 8.13
N THR A 60 9.93 9.11 8.19
CA THR A 60 10.34 9.86 6.98
C THR A 60 11.44 9.14 6.20
N GLU A 61 12.31 8.39 6.87
CA GLU A 61 13.40 7.61 6.25
C GLU A 61 12.90 6.34 5.54
N ASP A 62 11.72 5.83 5.96
CA ASP A 62 11.07 4.64 5.41
C ASP A 62 9.97 4.99 4.37
N GLU A 63 9.85 6.27 4.06
CA GLU A 63 8.93 6.78 3.06
C GLU A 63 9.67 7.19 1.78
N SER A 64 9.08 6.90 0.64
CA SER A 64 9.49 7.41 -0.67
C SER A 64 8.28 7.98 -1.39
N VAL A 65 8.35 9.26 -1.79
CA VAL A 65 7.30 9.93 -2.55
C VAL A 65 7.84 10.32 -3.92
N LEU A 66 7.21 9.82 -4.96
CA LEU A 66 7.57 10.07 -6.36
C LEU A 66 6.48 10.89 -7.04
N VAL A 67 6.84 12.03 -7.57
CA VAL A 67 5.95 12.91 -8.34
C VAL A 67 6.35 12.85 -9.81
N GLN A 68 5.38 12.53 -10.68
CA GLN A 68 5.57 12.33 -12.11
C GLN A 68 6.74 11.38 -12.45
N PRO A 69 6.83 10.19 -11.83
CA PRO A 69 7.93 9.28 -12.08
C PRO A 69 7.86 8.70 -13.50
N SER A 70 9.02 8.40 -14.06
CA SER A 70 9.13 7.47 -15.18
C SER A 70 9.05 6.02 -14.70
N PRO A 71 8.86 5.03 -15.59
CA PRO A 71 9.00 3.62 -15.24
C PRO A 71 10.34 3.27 -14.57
N ALA A 72 11.43 3.87 -15.03
CA ALA A 72 12.76 3.64 -14.48
C ALA A 72 12.91 4.22 -13.06
N ASP A 73 12.28 5.37 -12.77
CA ASP A 73 12.27 5.94 -11.42
C ASP A 73 11.49 5.04 -10.45
N LEU A 74 10.40 4.44 -10.92
CA LEU A 74 9.62 3.51 -10.12
C LEU A 74 10.38 2.21 -9.85
N ASP A 75 11.08 1.65 -10.86
CA ASP A 75 11.96 0.49 -10.67
C ASP A 75 13.07 0.79 -9.65
N ALA A 76 13.75 1.93 -9.79
CA ALA A 76 14.80 2.35 -8.86
C ALA A 76 14.26 2.51 -7.42
N ALA A 77 13.03 3.01 -7.26
CA ALA A 77 12.38 3.12 -5.96
C ALA A 77 12.04 1.76 -5.35
N PHE A 78 11.64 0.78 -6.16
CA PHE A 78 11.44 -0.59 -5.68
C PHE A 78 12.76 -1.25 -5.26
N ASP A 79 13.86 -1.00 -5.96
CA ASP A 79 15.19 -1.50 -5.59
C ASP A 79 15.69 -0.88 -4.27
N ASP A 80 15.54 0.44 -4.08
CA ASP A 80 15.86 1.13 -2.82
C ASP A 80 15.01 0.59 -1.66
N LEU A 81 13.71 0.42 -1.90
CA LEU A 81 12.79 -0.12 -0.92
C LEU A 81 13.16 -1.55 -0.51
N ARG A 82 13.58 -2.39 -1.46
CA ARG A 82 14.09 -3.74 -1.18
C ARG A 82 15.30 -3.68 -0.25
N ALA A 83 16.27 -2.84 -0.57
CA ALA A 83 17.48 -2.69 0.25
C ALA A 83 17.15 -2.21 1.69
N LYS A 84 16.19 -1.29 1.85
CA LYS A 84 15.70 -0.82 3.15
C LYS A 84 15.00 -1.93 3.94
N LEU A 85 14.14 -2.73 3.28
CA LEU A 85 13.45 -3.85 3.91
C LEU A 85 14.43 -4.94 4.34
N ASP A 86 15.40 -5.29 3.49
CA ASP A 86 16.44 -6.27 3.82
C ASP A 86 17.27 -5.82 5.04
N ALA A 87 17.64 -4.54 5.09
CA ALA A 87 18.37 -3.97 6.23
C ALA A 87 17.55 -3.98 7.53
N ALA A 88 16.22 -3.84 7.43
CA ALA A 88 15.31 -3.82 8.57
C ALA A 88 14.95 -5.23 9.10
N ALA A 89 15.13 -6.28 8.31
CA ALA A 89 14.68 -7.63 8.62
C ALA A 89 15.24 -8.22 9.93
N SER A 90 16.41 -7.73 10.39
CA SER A 90 17.01 -8.16 11.65
C SER A 90 16.63 -7.30 12.86
N SER A 91 15.97 -6.16 12.64
CA SER A 91 15.69 -5.15 13.69
C SER A 91 14.19 -4.99 14.01
N ALA A 92 13.32 -5.66 13.26
CA ALA A 92 11.88 -5.65 13.50
C ALA A 92 11.31 -7.06 13.39
N ASP A 93 10.29 -7.34 14.21
CA ASP A 93 9.60 -8.62 14.21
C ASP A 93 8.65 -8.76 13.02
N ARG A 94 8.23 -7.62 12.47
CA ARG A 94 7.29 -7.56 11.34
C ARG A 94 7.55 -6.33 10.47
N LEU A 95 7.61 -6.57 9.16
CA LEU A 95 7.75 -5.53 8.14
C LEU A 95 6.42 -5.37 7.39
N GLU A 96 5.89 -4.14 7.37
CA GLU A 96 4.67 -3.80 6.65
C GLU A 96 4.97 -2.78 5.56
N LEU A 97 4.43 -3.02 4.38
CA LEU A 97 4.62 -2.17 3.21
C LEU A 97 3.30 -1.66 2.68
N ILE A 98 3.24 -0.36 2.44
CA ILE A 98 2.15 0.30 1.72
C ILE A 98 2.72 0.85 0.42
N VAL A 99 2.12 0.46 -0.71
CA VAL A 99 2.41 1.06 -2.02
C VAL A 99 1.15 1.74 -2.50
N TYR A 100 1.25 3.03 -2.80
CA TYR A 100 0.14 3.84 -3.29
C TYR A 100 0.48 4.44 -4.65
N TYR A 101 -0.49 4.44 -5.54
CA TYR A 101 -0.43 5.17 -6.80
C TYR A 101 -1.72 5.97 -7.00
N SER A 102 -1.58 7.24 -7.36
CA SER A 102 -2.67 8.08 -7.87
C SER A 102 -2.31 8.59 -9.27
N GLY A 103 -3.21 8.39 -10.22
CA GLY A 103 -2.92 8.79 -11.60
C GLY A 103 -3.75 8.06 -12.65
N HIS A 104 -3.32 8.18 -13.88
CA HIS A 104 -3.93 7.45 -14.99
C HIS A 104 -3.50 5.99 -15.04
N SER A 105 -4.39 5.13 -15.49
CA SER A 105 -4.10 3.75 -15.83
C SER A 105 -5.03 3.26 -16.96
N ASP A 106 -4.69 2.10 -17.51
CA ASP A 106 -5.53 1.37 -18.44
C ASP A 106 -5.60 -0.12 -18.04
N ALA A 107 -6.16 -0.96 -18.90
CA ALA A 107 -6.29 -2.40 -18.62
C ALA A 107 -4.94 -3.13 -18.49
N GLU A 108 -3.84 -2.53 -18.90
CA GLU A 108 -2.53 -3.19 -18.92
C GLU A 108 -1.57 -2.66 -17.85
N GLY A 109 -1.77 -1.41 -17.35
CA GLY A 109 -0.85 -0.84 -16.39
C GLY A 109 -1.10 0.61 -16.01
N LEU A 110 -0.22 1.13 -15.17
CA LEU A 110 -0.16 2.53 -14.77
C LEU A 110 0.42 3.36 -15.93
N LEU A 111 -0.08 4.60 -16.10
CA LEU A 111 0.41 5.53 -17.12
C LEU A 111 1.23 6.64 -16.46
N LEU A 112 2.51 6.68 -16.77
CA LEU A 112 3.51 7.57 -16.18
C LEU A 112 4.05 8.50 -17.27
N GLY A 113 3.48 9.70 -17.44
CA GLY A 113 3.92 10.65 -18.47
C GLY A 113 3.84 10.10 -19.91
N GLY A 114 2.85 9.24 -20.19
CA GLY A 114 2.69 8.56 -21.49
C GLY A 114 3.43 7.24 -21.63
N ALA A 115 4.34 6.89 -20.72
CA ALA A 115 4.92 5.55 -20.64
C ALA A 115 4.04 4.65 -19.77
N ARG A 116 4.05 3.34 -20.06
CA ARG A 116 3.27 2.36 -19.28
C ARG A 116 4.17 1.56 -18.35
N TYR A 117 3.77 1.49 -17.08
CA TYR A 117 4.29 0.53 -16.11
C TYR A 117 3.28 -0.62 -15.98
N ARG A 118 3.62 -1.79 -16.50
CA ARG A 118 2.66 -2.88 -16.63
C ARG A 118 2.26 -3.45 -15.27
N TYR A 119 0.99 -3.84 -15.11
CA TYR A 119 0.54 -4.53 -13.88
C TYR A 119 1.29 -5.83 -13.60
N ALA A 120 1.78 -6.52 -14.64
CA ALA A 120 2.60 -7.71 -14.48
C ALA A 120 3.92 -7.38 -13.77
N ASP A 121 4.57 -6.28 -14.17
CA ASP A 121 5.84 -5.82 -13.61
C ASP A 121 5.63 -5.30 -12.18
N LEU A 122 4.57 -4.54 -11.93
CA LEU A 122 4.19 -4.10 -10.59
C LEU A 122 3.93 -5.28 -9.64
N LYS A 123 3.21 -6.30 -10.10
CA LYS A 123 2.97 -7.52 -9.31
C LYS A 123 4.26 -8.28 -9.01
N ALA A 124 5.17 -8.38 -9.99
CA ALA A 124 6.46 -9.02 -9.80
C ALA A 124 7.30 -8.26 -8.77
N ALA A 125 7.43 -6.94 -8.93
CA ALA A 125 8.15 -6.09 -7.97
C ALA A 125 7.60 -6.25 -6.55
N LEU A 126 6.28 -6.16 -6.37
CA LEU A 126 5.64 -6.34 -5.06
C LEU A 126 5.85 -7.74 -4.46
N ALA A 127 5.85 -8.78 -5.30
CA ALA A 127 6.00 -10.17 -4.83
C ALA A 127 7.41 -10.45 -4.32
N GLU A 128 8.40 -9.78 -4.87
CA GLU A 128 9.82 -9.94 -4.51
C GLU A 128 10.25 -9.17 -3.26
N LEU A 129 9.45 -8.22 -2.77
CA LEU A 129 9.80 -7.45 -1.57
C LEU A 129 9.65 -8.28 -0.30
N PRO A 130 10.65 -8.27 0.60
CA PRO A 130 10.67 -9.10 1.80
C PRO A 130 9.85 -8.47 2.94
N ALA A 131 8.58 -8.11 2.68
CA ALA A 131 7.65 -7.61 3.69
C ALA A 131 6.64 -8.70 4.09
N ASP A 132 6.28 -8.77 5.37
CA ASP A 132 5.27 -9.72 5.87
C ASP A 132 3.87 -9.32 5.40
N VAL A 133 3.56 -8.03 5.42
CA VAL A 133 2.29 -7.50 4.92
C VAL A 133 2.58 -6.49 3.81
N ARG A 134 1.88 -6.64 2.69
CA ARG A 134 1.95 -5.75 1.53
C ARG A 134 0.56 -5.28 1.15
N ILE A 135 0.37 -3.99 1.11
CA ILE A 135 -0.89 -3.36 0.73
C ILE A 135 -0.62 -2.46 -0.48
N ALA A 136 -1.18 -2.80 -1.62
CA ALA A 136 -1.16 -1.95 -2.80
C ALA A 136 -2.50 -1.20 -2.90
N ILE A 137 -2.45 0.12 -3.03
CA ILE A 137 -3.59 1.01 -3.13
C ILE A 137 -3.47 1.76 -4.46
N LEU A 138 -4.42 1.55 -5.36
CA LEU A 138 -4.38 2.14 -6.70
C LEU A 138 -5.61 3.04 -6.89
N ASP A 139 -5.36 4.32 -6.86
CA ASP A 139 -6.35 5.35 -7.18
C ASP A 139 -6.21 5.76 -8.65
N SER A 140 -6.80 4.93 -9.52
CA SER A 140 -6.71 5.11 -10.97
C SER A 140 -7.82 4.37 -11.70
N CYS A 141 -8.13 4.83 -12.95
CA CYS A 141 -9.11 4.17 -13.81
C CYS A 141 -8.70 2.75 -14.15
N ALA A 142 -9.66 1.83 -14.32
CA ALA A 142 -9.40 0.44 -14.69
C ALA A 142 -8.40 -0.31 -13.78
N SER A 143 -8.13 0.23 -12.59
CA SER A 143 -7.19 -0.37 -11.63
C SER A 143 -7.63 -1.77 -11.15
N GLY A 144 -8.91 -2.08 -11.25
CA GLY A 144 -9.46 -3.41 -11.03
C GLY A 144 -8.82 -4.50 -11.92
N ALA A 145 -8.26 -4.15 -13.06
CA ALA A 145 -7.52 -5.09 -13.92
C ALA A 145 -6.30 -5.69 -13.21
N MET A 146 -5.70 -4.97 -12.27
CA MET A 146 -4.61 -5.50 -11.45
C MET A 146 -5.03 -6.70 -10.60
N THR A 147 -6.28 -6.78 -10.17
CA THR A 147 -6.78 -7.87 -9.32
C THR A 147 -7.07 -9.16 -10.08
N ARG A 148 -7.12 -9.12 -11.41
CA ARG A 148 -7.41 -10.31 -12.25
C ARG A 148 -6.27 -11.30 -12.21
N THR A 149 -6.57 -12.49 -11.73
CA THR A 149 -5.68 -13.66 -11.79
C THR A 149 -6.31 -14.67 -12.74
N LYS A 150 -5.67 -14.94 -13.88
CA LYS A 150 -6.10 -16.05 -14.76
C LYS A 150 -5.83 -17.37 -14.03
N GLY A 151 -6.89 -18.08 -13.60
CA GLY A 151 -6.83 -19.49 -13.22
C GLY A 151 -6.23 -19.83 -11.84
N GLY A 152 -6.17 -18.89 -10.90
CA GLY A 152 -5.69 -19.16 -9.54
C GLY A 152 -6.80 -19.55 -8.57
N THR A 153 -6.51 -20.45 -7.63
CA THR A 153 -7.37 -20.68 -6.45
C THR A 153 -7.37 -19.42 -5.58
N ARG A 154 -8.59 -19.01 -5.16
CA ARG A 154 -8.77 -17.89 -4.23
C ARG A 154 -8.06 -18.25 -2.91
N ARG A 155 -6.95 -17.58 -2.61
CA ARG A 155 -6.36 -17.61 -1.27
C ARG A 155 -6.95 -16.49 -0.43
N PRO A 156 -7.20 -16.71 0.87
CA PRO A 156 -7.58 -15.62 1.76
C PRO A 156 -6.51 -14.52 1.67
N PRO A 157 -6.90 -13.23 1.65
CA PRO A 157 -5.95 -12.13 1.54
C PRO A 157 -4.98 -12.03 2.73
N PHE A 158 -5.38 -12.58 3.88
CA PHE A 158 -4.56 -12.64 5.09
C PHE A 158 -4.59 -14.04 5.70
N THR A 159 -3.42 -14.53 6.09
CA THR A 159 -3.28 -15.78 6.86
C THR A 159 -2.77 -15.41 8.24
N VAL A 160 -3.53 -15.74 9.28
CA VAL A 160 -3.07 -15.68 10.67
C VAL A 160 -2.57 -17.07 11.01
N ASP A 161 -1.29 -17.21 11.27
CA ASP A 161 -0.71 -18.47 11.74
C ASP A 161 -0.78 -18.60 13.27
N ALA A 162 -0.44 -19.79 13.79
CA ALA A 162 -0.47 -20.07 15.24
C ALA A 162 0.54 -19.22 16.06
N SER A 163 1.41 -18.44 15.41
CA SER A 163 2.38 -17.54 16.05
C SER A 163 1.89 -16.09 16.11
N ASN A 164 0.60 -15.79 15.79
CA ASN A 164 0.03 -14.45 15.65
C ASN A 164 0.72 -13.60 14.56
N ARG A 165 1.48 -14.17 13.64
CA ARG A 165 2.09 -13.45 12.53
C ARG A 165 1.08 -13.30 11.40
N VAL A 166 0.62 -12.07 11.18
CA VAL A 166 -0.19 -11.74 10.01
C VAL A 166 0.75 -11.59 8.82
N ARG A 167 0.57 -12.47 7.82
CA ARG A 167 1.24 -12.36 6.52
C ARG A 167 0.18 -12.21 5.45
N GLY A 168 0.41 -11.32 4.49
CA GLY A 168 -0.56 -11.19 3.44
C GLY A 168 -0.25 -10.13 2.40
N TYR A 169 -1.07 -10.17 1.36
CA TYR A 169 -1.08 -9.21 0.29
C TYR A 169 -2.51 -8.78 0.03
N ALA A 170 -2.75 -7.46 0.05
CA ALA A 170 -4.04 -6.87 -0.29
C ALA A 170 -3.88 -5.84 -1.40
N VAL A 171 -4.89 -5.74 -2.26
CA VAL A 171 -4.98 -4.70 -3.28
C VAL A 171 -6.31 -3.98 -3.09
N LEU A 172 -6.24 -2.66 -2.94
CA LEU A 172 -7.38 -1.76 -2.96
C LEU A 172 -7.35 -0.96 -4.26
N THR A 173 -8.48 -0.88 -4.92
CA THR A 173 -8.61 -0.14 -6.18
C THR A 173 -9.78 0.83 -6.10
N SER A 174 -9.62 2.04 -6.65
CA SER A 174 -10.68 3.07 -6.64
C SER A 174 -11.79 2.79 -7.63
N SER A 175 -11.53 1.95 -8.62
CA SER A 175 -12.49 1.63 -9.69
C SER A 175 -12.46 0.16 -10.06
N SER A 176 -13.58 -0.31 -10.61
CA SER A 176 -13.66 -1.57 -11.31
C SER A 176 -12.92 -1.48 -12.66
N GLU A 177 -12.85 -2.60 -13.38
CA GLU A 177 -12.12 -2.69 -14.64
C GLU A 177 -12.61 -1.71 -15.73
N ASP A 178 -13.91 -1.38 -15.71
CA ASP A 178 -14.59 -0.55 -16.71
C ASP A 178 -15.01 0.83 -16.17
N GLU A 179 -14.56 1.21 -14.97
CA GLU A 179 -15.00 2.42 -14.30
C GLU A 179 -13.88 3.46 -14.22
N ALA A 180 -14.22 4.74 -14.37
CA ALA A 180 -13.29 5.86 -14.25
C ALA A 180 -13.19 6.34 -12.80
N ALA A 181 -11.99 6.44 -12.27
CA ALA A 181 -11.72 7.17 -11.04
C ALA A 181 -12.06 8.66 -11.24
N GLN A 182 -12.64 9.30 -10.23
CA GLN A 182 -13.14 10.67 -10.33
C GLN A 182 -12.45 11.61 -9.37
N GLU A 183 -12.10 12.79 -9.88
CA GLU A 183 -11.64 13.95 -9.11
C GLU A 183 -12.78 14.95 -8.88
N SER A 184 -12.69 15.76 -7.84
CA SER A 184 -13.66 16.79 -7.52
C SER A 184 -13.01 18.09 -7.09
N ASP A 185 -13.23 19.16 -7.84
CA ASP A 185 -12.79 20.51 -7.48
C ASP A 185 -13.40 21.01 -6.15
N ARG A 186 -14.57 20.47 -5.77
CA ARG A 186 -15.23 20.83 -4.52
C ARG A 186 -14.51 20.31 -3.28
N ILE A 187 -13.91 19.12 -3.38
CA ILE A 187 -13.13 18.50 -2.29
C ILE A 187 -11.63 18.69 -2.47
N GLY A 188 -11.17 19.10 -3.67
CA GLY A 188 -9.76 19.32 -3.97
C GLY A 188 -8.94 18.03 -3.96
N ALA A 189 -9.56 16.90 -4.31
CA ALA A 189 -8.96 15.56 -4.25
C ALA A 189 -9.72 14.59 -5.15
N SER A 190 -9.19 13.40 -5.35
CA SER A 190 -9.99 12.27 -5.80
C SER A 190 -10.99 11.86 -4.72
N PHE A 191 -12.15 11.35 -5.12
CA PHE A 191 -13.13 10.83 -4.16
C PHE A 191 -12.54 9.67 -3.34
N PHE A 192 -11.83 8.75 -3.98
CA PHE A 192 -11.28 7.60 -3.31
C PHE A 192 -10.26 7.99 -2.23
N THR A 193 -9.27 8.80 -2.59
CA THR A 193 -8.25 9.23 -1.62
C THR A 193 -8.84 10.11 -0.52
N HIS A 194 -9.82 10.97 -0.84
CA HIS A 194 -10.53 11.74 0.18
C HIS A 194 -11.18 10.84 1.25
N TYR A 195 -11.91 9.81 0.83
CA TYR A 195 -12.57 8.90 1.78
C TYR A 195 -11.57 7.97 2.49
N LEU A 196 -10.53 7.50 1.79
CA LEU A 196 -9.45 6.72 2.40
C LEU A 196 -8.78 7.50 3.54
N VAL A 197 -8.35 8.71 3.27
CA VAL A 197 -7.71 9.60 4.26
C VAL A 197 -8.65 9.96 5.40
N SER A 198 -9.92 10.22 5.10
CA SER A 198 -10.94 10.50 6.12
C SER A 198 -11.14 9.30 7.04
N GLY A 199 -11.20 8.09 6.48
CA GLY A 199 -11.28 6.85 7.24
C GLY A 199 -10.05 6.62 8.14
N LEU A 200 -8.84 6.83 7.61
CA LEU A 200 -7.59 6.71 8.36
C LEU A 200 -7.49 7.74 9.51
N ARG A 201 -8.15 8.89 9.38
CA ARG A 201 -8.26 9.91 10.43
C ARG A 201 -9.36 9.63 11.47
N GLY A 202 -10.02 8.49 11.39
CA GLY A 202 -11.04 8.06 12.35
C GLY A 202 -12.48 8.35 11.94
N ALA A 203 -12.76 8.97 10.79
CA ALA A 203 -14.14 9.23 10.36
C ALA A 203 -14.94 7.95 10.05
N GLY A 204 -14.27 6.80 9.95
CA GLY A 204 -14.89 5.47 9.78
C GLY A 204 -15.11 4.71 11.09
N ASP A 205 -14.68 5.25 12.21
CA ASP A 205 -14.88 4.64 13.53
C ASP A 205 -16.28 5.00 14.04
N LEU A 206 -17.17 4.01 14.05
CA LEU A 206 -18.57 4.14 14.48
C LEU A 206 -18.80 3.57 15.88
N SER A 207 -17.73 3.27 16.66
CA SER A 207 -17.80 2.73 18.02
C SER A 207 -18.02 3.79 19.08
#